data_99256569f91f52d29691d5db6bd7d1a9
#
_entry.id   99256569f91f52d29691d5db6bd7d1a9
#
_cell.length_a   1.000
_cell.length_b   1.000
_cell.length_c   1.000
_cell.angle_alpha   90.00
_cell.angle_beta   90.00
_cell.angle_gamma   90.00
#
_symmetry.space_group_name_H-M   'P 1'
#
loop_
_entity.id
_entity.type
_entity.pdbx_description
1 polymer ?
#
loop_
_entity_poly.entity_id
_entity_poly.type
_entity_poly.pdbx_seq_one_letter_code
_entity_poly.pdbx_strand_id
1 'polypeptide(L)'
;MNQNEESIAILLSQLKETMPYFMRMEKLNLLRDLSKKENKTDVLRATCRGQIKLINAHMKDLKDDEKLKAYNFLRDAHTDNGRYDLESYLIAMEWDRKPEKRFYQPRMKVLHPVMKDLQDLGDGVIDIYLLSMPPRIGKLVSDNTPVLTSKGWKNHGDLQVGDIVFSPDGKNVKVTHVFPKNVANVEVTFSNGEKIKCHENHEWVVYDRSNSKLKTVETKYMMARKLY
;
A
#
# COMPACT_ATOMS: atom_id res chain seq x y z
N MET A 1 19.66 36.32 -0.11
CA MET A 1 19.65 34.90 -0.53
C MET A 1 20.87 34.26 0.11
N ASN A 2 20.73 33.18 0.86
CA ASN A 2 21.90 32.53 1.44
C ASN A 2 22.61 31.67 0.36
N GLN A 3 23.86 31.27 0.63
CA GLN A 3 24.69 30.50 -0.32
C GLN A 3 24.02 29.18 -0.80
N ASN A 4 23.22 28.54 0.06
CA ASN A 4 22.51 27.30 -0.29
C ASN A 4 21.31 27.59 -1.22
N GLU A 5 20.60 28.69 -1.04
CA GLU A 5 19.50 29.08 -1.92
C GLU A 5 19.99 29.40 -3.32
N GLU A 6 21.16 30.04 -3.43
CA GLU A 6 21.80 30.30 -4.72
C GLU A 6 22.22 28.99 -5.38
N SER A 7 22.79 28.06 -4.62
CA SER A 7 23.16 26.72 -5.09
C SER A 7 21.94 25.93 -5.59
N ILE A 8 20.80 26.01 -4.92
CA ILE A 8 19.54 25.40 -5.33
C ILE A 8 19.09 25.96 -6.68
N ALA A 9 19.10 27.28 -6.85
CA ALA A 9 18.72 27.92 -8.11
C ALA A 9 19.63 27.51 -9.29
N ILE A 10 20.94 27.44 -9.05
CA ILE A 10 21.93 26.99 -10.05
C ILE A 10 21.66 25.52 -10.43
N LEU A 11 21.47 24.62 -9.47
CA LEU A 11 21.20 23.22 -9.73
C LEU A 11 19.92 23.01 -10.53
N LEU A 12 18.85 23.74 -10.20
CA LEU A 12 17.59 23.68 -10.95
C LEU A 12 17.79 24.13 -12.40
N SER A 13 18.55 25.19 -12.65
CA SER A 13 18.82 25.68 -14.00
C SER A 13 19.67 24.71 -14.85
N GLN A 14 20.50 23.89 -14.19
CA GLN A 14 21.39 22.92 -14.81
C GLN A 14 20.75 21.55 -15.09
N LEU A 15 19.62 21.22 -14.43
CA LEU A 15 18.94 19.94 -14.63
C LEU A 15 18.23 19.91 -16.01
N LYS A 16 18.80 19.15 -16.94
CA LYS A 16 18.24 18.93 -18.29
C LYS A 16 17.85 17.47 -18.48
N GLU A 17 16.79 17.21 -19.24
CA GLU A 17 16.36 15.84 -19.54
C GLU A 17 17.40 15.05 -20.36
N THR A 18 18.18 15.73 -21.17
CA THR A 18 19.25 15.17 -22.02
C THR A 18 20.53 14.81 -21.24
N MET A 19 20.59 15.12 -19.92
CA MET A 19 21.76 14.85 -19.11
C MET A 19 21.93 13.34 -18.89
N PRO A 20 23.18 12.79 -18.93
CA PRO A 20 23.45 11.40 -18.61
C PRO A 20 22.92 11.02 -17.21
N TYR A 21 22.41 9.79 -17.09
CA TYR A 21 21.73 9.27 -15.89
C TYR A 21 22.50 9.57 -14.58
N PHE A 22 23.77 9.22 -14.50
CA PHE A 22 24.57 9.41 -13.28
C PHE A 22 24.75 10.87 -12.89
N MET A 23 25.08 11.73 -13.87
CA MET A 23 25.21 13.17 -13.61
C MET A 23 23.90 13.77 -13.14
N ARG A 24 22.79 13.32 -13.71
CA ARG A 24 21.44 13.78 -13.31
C ARG A 24 21.12 13.30 -11.89
N MET A 25 21.46 12.05 -11.57
CA MET A 25 21.23 11.50 -10.22
C MET A 25 22.06 12.21 -9.14
N GLU A 26 23.32 12.50 -9.39
CA GLU A 26 24.18 13.24 -8.46
C GLU A 26 23.63 14.64 -8.19
N LYS A 27 23.23 15.37 -9.25
CA LYS A 27 22.63 16.69 -9.10
C LYS A 27 21.28 16.66 -8.35
N LEU A 28 20.44 15.70 -8.64
CA LEU A 28 19.18 15.52 -7.93
C LEU A 28 19.41 15.16 -6.45
N ASN A 29 20.45 14.36 -6.13
CA ASN A 29 20.77 14.02 -4.77
C ASN A 29 21.24 15.27 -3.98
N LEU A 30 22.15 16.04 -4.56
CA LEU A 30 22.62 17.28 -3.97
C LEU A 30 21.46 18.30 -3.77
N LEU A 31 20.59 18.42 -4.79
CA LEU A 31 19.41 19.29 -4.72
C LEU A 31 18.43 18.86 -3.61
N ARG A 32 18.21 17.53 -3.44
CA ARG A 32 17.40 16.98 -2.36
C ARG A 32 17.96 17.37 -0.99
N ASP A 33 19.26 17.16 -0.77
CA ASP A 33 19.92 17.40 0.50
C ASP A 33 19.93 18.90 0.86
N LEU A 34 20.19 19.77 -0.11
CA LEU A 34 20.11 21.23 0.07
C LEU A 34 18.67 21.69 0.34
N SER A 35 17.70 21.19 -0.41
CA SER A 35 16.29 21.54 -0.22
C SER A 35 15.76 21.13 1.14
N LYS A 36 16.21 19.97 1.66
CA LYS A 36 15.91 19.48 3.00
C LYS A 36 16.51 20.38 4.07
N LYS A 37 17.78 20.77 3.90
CA LYS A 37 18.48 21.67 4.83
C LYS A 37 17.84 23.06 4.91
N GLU A 38 17.41 23.59 3.77
CA GLU A 38 16.79 24.92 3.67
C GLU A 38 15.26 24.89 3.82
N ASN A 39 14.66 23.75 4.18
CA ASN A 39 13.21 23.57 4.32
C ASN A 39 12.39 24.00 3.08
N LYS A 40 12.97 23.84 1.89
CA LYS A 40 12.31 24.14 0.60
C LYS A 40 11.42 22.95 0.18
N THR A 41 10.27 22.83 0.83
CA THR A 41 9.37 21.65 0.72
C THR A 41 8.97 21.34 -0.72
N ASP A 42 8.58 22.33 -1.51
CA ASP A 42 8.12 22.10 -2.90
C ASP A 42 9.26 21.61 -3.79
N VAL A 43 10.46 22.18 -3.63
CA VAL A 43 11.65 21.75 -4.36
C VAL A 43 12.04 20.33 -3.92
N LEU A 44 12.00 20.04 -2.63
CA LEU A 44 12.27 18.71 -2.09
C LEU A 44 11.32 17.64 -2.67
N ARG A 45 10.02 17.90 -2.63
CA ARG A 45 8.99 17.01 -3.19
C ARG A 45 9.20 16.77 -4.69
N ALA A 46 9.39 17.83 -5.46
CA ALA A 46 9.63 17.73 -6.89
C ALA A 46 10.92 16.93 -7.20
N THR A 47 11.98 17.17 -6.43
CA THR A 47 13.26 16.47 -6.58
C THR A 47 13.12 14.97 -6.27
N CYS A 48 12.48 14.60 -5.16
CA CYS A 48 12.24 13.21 -4.80
C CYS A 48 11.42 12.47 -5.86
N ARG A 49 10.34 13.07 -6.37
CA ARG A 49 9.54 12.51 -7.46
C ARG A 49 10.36 12.34 -8.74
N GLY A 50 11.20 13.31 -9.07
CA GLY A 50 12.11 13.24 -10.20
C GLY A 50 13.13 12.11 -10.08
N GLN A 51 13.71 11.91 -8.88
CA GLN A 51 14.61 10.79 -8.58
C GLN A 51 13.91 9.45 -8.72
N ILE A 52 12.74 9.28 -8.10
CA ILE A 52 11.96 8.04 -8.15
C ILE A 52 11.62 7.68 -9.61
N LYS A 53 11.13 8.65 -10.39
CA LYS A 53 10.82 8.45 -11.80
C LYS A 53 12.03 8.04 -12.62
N LEU A 54 13.15 8.76 -12.45
CA LEU A 54 14.40 8.51 -13.19
C LEU A 54 14.98 7.13 -12.87
N ILE A 55 15.04 6.75 -11.60
CA ILE A 55 15.57 5.46 -11.17
C ILE A 55 14.71 4.33 -11.70
N ASN A 56 13.38 4.41 -11.56
CA ASN A 56 12.46 3.37 -12.03
C ASN A 56 12.54 3.17 -13.55
N ALA A 57 12.75 4.25 -14.31
CA ALA A 57 12.89 4.17 -15.76
C ALA A 57 14.17 3.45 -16.21
N HIS A 58 15.27 3.57 -15.44
CA HIS A 58 16.58 3.04 -15.83
C HIS A 58 17.01 1.79 -15.08
N MET A 59 16.26 1.37 -14.04
CA MET A 59 16.66 0.27 -13.14
C MET A 59 17.02 -1.04 -13.86
N LYS A 60 16.35 -1.33 -14.99
CA LYS A 60 16.59 -2.57 -15.75
C LYS A 60 17.92 -2.54 -16.51
N ASP A 61 18.39 -1.36 -16.89
CA ASP A 61 19.55 -1.15 -17.77
C ASP A 61 20.85 -0.95 -16.98
N LEU A 62 20.75 -0.80 -15.64
CA LEU A 62 21.90 -0.59 -14.77
C LEU A 62 22.66 -1.89 -14.50
N LYS A 63 23.98 -1.79 -14.30
CA LYS A 63 24.83 -2.87 -13.80
C LYS A 63 24.58 -3.10 -12.31
N ASP A 64 25.00 -4.24 -11.78
CA ASP A 64 24.64 -4.64 -10.42
C ASP A 64 25.18 -3.71 -9.32
N ASP A 65 26.38 -3.18 -9.47
CA ASP A 65 26.98 -2.16 -8.59
C ASP A 65 26.24 -0.82 -8.67
N GLU A 66 25.78 -0.46 -9.86
CA GLU A 66 24.96 0.73 -10.12
C GLU A 66 23.55 0.57 -9.55
N LYS A 67 22.95 -0.63 -9.66
CA LYS A 67 21.65 -0.95 -9.06
C LYS A 67 21.67 -0.76 -7.56
N LEU A 68 22.73 -1.17 -6.87
CA LEU A 68 22.83 -1.00 -5.41
C LEU A 68 22.81 0.49 -5.03
N LYS A 69 23.56 1.33 -5.76
CA LYS A 69 23.54 2.79 -5.55
C LYS A 69 22.17 3.39 -5.84
N ALA A 70 21.58 3.03 -6.98
CA ALA A 70 20.26 3.48 -7.37
C ALA A 70 19.18 3.07 -6.35
N TYR A 71 19.27 1.87 -5.79
CA TYR A 71 18.37 1.36 -4.76
C TYR A 71 18.47 2.18 -3.46
N ASN A 72 19.66 2.57 -3.04
CA ASN A 72 19.83 3.45 -1.88
C ASN A 72 19.24 4.84 -2.13
N PHE A 73 19.49 5.44 -3.29
CA PHE A 73 18.89 6.73 -3.65
C PHE A 73 17.35 6.65 -3.72
N LEU A 74 16.82 5.54 -4.21
CA LEU A 74 15.37 5.32 -4.27
C LEU A 74 14.75 5.24 -2.88
N ARG A 75 15.41 4.50 -1.95
CA ARG A 75 15.01 4.44 -0.54
C ARG A 75 14.97 5.82 0.08
N ASP A 76 16.04 6.58 -0.07
CA ASP A 76 16.16 7.91 0.54
C ASP A 76 15.13 8.88 -0.05
N ALA A 77 14.88 8.81 -1.36
CA ALA A 77 13.86 9.62 -2.02
C ALA A 77 12.44 9.30 -1.51
N HIS A 78 12.10 8.01 -1.34
CA HIS A 78 10.81 7.63 -0.73
C HIS A 78 10.73 8.04 0.73
N THR A 79 11.82 7.93 1.50
CA THR A 79 11.85 8.34 2.91
C THR A 79 11.60 9.83 3.06
N ASP A 80 12.27 10.67 2.27
CA ASP A 80 12.12 12.12 2.34
C ASP A 80 10.77 12.58 1.77
N ASN A 81 10.28 11.96 0.69
CA ASN A 81 8.96 12.26 0.12
C ASN A 81 7.80 11.75 0.98
N GLY A 82 8.00 10.70 1.77
CA GLY A 82 6.95 10.05 2.57
C GLY A 82 6.33 10.95 3.65
N ARG A 83 6.92 12.12 3.94
CA ARG A 83 6.30 13.15 4.79
C ARG A 83 5.12 13.85 4.11
N TYR A 84 5.04 13.78 2.79
CA TYR A 84 4.12 14.57 1.96
C TYR A 84 3.33 13.71 0.96
N ASP A 85 3.67 12.42 0.86
CA ASP A 85 3.14 11.50 -0.14
C ASP A 85 2.93 10.13 0.49
N LEU A 86 1.65 9.72 0.56
CA LEU A 86 1.24 8.51 1.26
C LEU A 86 1.83 7.24 0.64
N GLU A 87 1.95 7.19 -0.69
CA GLU A 87 2.54 6.04 -1.38
C GLU A 87 4.03 5.89 -1.05
N SER A 88 4.77 6.99 -1.09
CA SER A 88 6.18 7.02 -0.69
C SER A 88 6.37 6.63 0.76
N TYR A 89 5.48 7.08 1.66
CA TYR A 89 5.48 6.68 3.06
C TYR A 89 5.33 5.17 3.24
N LEU A 90 4.36 4.55 2.57
CA LEU A 90 4.12 3.10 2.66
C LEU A 90 5.30 2.29 2.10
N ILE A 91 5.88 2.74 0.98
CA ILE A 91 7.06 2.11 0.39
C ILE A 91 8.26 2.20 1.35
N ALA A 92 8.51 3.38 1.93
CA ALA A 92 9.60 3.60 2.88
C ALA A 92 9.43 2.73 4.14
N MET A 93 8.22 2.63 4.68
CA MET A 93 7.91 1.79 5.86
C MET A 93 8.10 0.29 5.63
N GLU A 94 8.01 -0.16 4.38
CA GLU A 94 8.20 -1.57 4.02
C GLU A 94 9.59 -1.88 3.49
N TRP A 95 10.47 -0.88 3.35
CA TRP A 95 11.75 -1.01 2.66
C TRP A 95 12.61 -2.15 3.22
N ASP A 96 12.80 -2.17 4.53
CA ASP A 96 13.65 -3.15 5.22
C ASP A 96 12.88 -4.41 5.65
N ARG A 97 11.60 -4.52 5.28
CA ARG A 97 10.80 -5.73 5.58
C ARG A 97 11.12 -6.83 4.57
N LYS A 98 11.16 -8.06 5.05
CA LYS A 98 11.23 -9.24 4.18
C LYS A 98 10.06 -9.25 3.20
N PRO A 99 10.23 -9.71 1.94
CA PRO A 99 9.19 -9.68 0.91
C PRO A 99 7.85 -10.25 1.36
N GLU A 100 7.85 -11.35 2.12
CA GLU A 100 6.65 -12.01 2.64
C GLU A 100 5.92 -11.19 3.73
N LYS A 101 6.58 -10.19 4.31
CA LYS A 101 6.02 -9.29 5.32
C LYS A 101 5.59 -7.94 4.77
N ARG A 102 5.77 -7.72 3.46
CA ARG A 102 5.34 -6.49 2.79
C ARG A 102 3.86 -6.56 2.46
N PHE A 103 3.13 -5.52 2.78
CA PHE A 103 1.69 -5.42 2.48
C PHE A 103 1.42 -4.62 1.21
N TYR A 104 1.95 -3.39 1.12
CA TYR A 104 1.65 -2.46 0.04
C TYR A 104 2.34 -2.81 -1.27
N GLN A 105 3.65 -3.00 -1.26
CA GLN A 105 4.44 -3.22 -2.47
C GLN A 105 3.93 -4.39 -3.35
N PRO A 106 3.59 -5.57 -2.81
CA PRO A 106 3.03 -6.65 -3.62
C PRO A 106 1.64 -6.35 -4.20
N ARG A 107 0.92 -5.38 -3.61
CA ARG A 107 -0.45 -5.00 -3.97
C ARG A 107 -0.55 -3.61 -4.61
N MET A 108 0.57 -2.99 -4.91
CA MET A 108 0.66 -1.61 -5.40
C MET A 108 -0.30 -1.34 -6.57
N LYS A 109 -0.36 -2.22 -7.57
CA LYS A 109 -1.24 -2.05 -8.74
C LYS A 109 -2.72 -1.89 -8.38
N VAL A 110 -3.15 -2.53 -7.30
CA VAL A 110 -4.56 -2.52 -6.85
C VAL A 110 -4.82 -1.39 -5.86
N LEU A 111 -3.85 -1.10 -4.99
CA LEU A 111 -4.00 -0.12 -3.92
C LEU A 111 -3.68 1.31 -4.36
N HIS A 112 -2.91 1.48 -5.45
CA HIS A 112 -2.51 2.80 -5.94
C HIS A 112 -3.68 3.78 -6.15
N PRO A 113 -4.81 3.41 -6.79
CA PRO A 113 -5.96 4.32 -6.91
C PRO A 113 -6.49 4.79 -5.55
N VAL A 114 -6.62 3.86 -4.60
CA VAL A 114 -7.07 4.16 -3.24
C VAL A 114 -6.09 5.10 -2.51
N MET A 115 -4.78 4.85 -2.67
CA MET A 115 -3.75 5.70 -2.07
C MET A 115 -3.76 7.10 -2.66
N LYS A 116 -4.00 7.21 -3.97
CA LYS A 116 -4.15 8.51 -4.64
C LYS A 116 -5.35 9.28 -4.09
N ASP A 117 -6.51 8.65 -3.99
CA ASP A 117 -7.72 9.30 -3.47
C ASP A 117 -7.54 9.72 -1.99
N LEU A 118 -6.88 8.90 -1.17
CA LEU A 118 -6.54 9.25 0.21
C LEU A 118 -5.52 10.41 0.28
N GLN A 119 -4.60 10.49 -0.66
CA GLN A 119 -3.68 11.62 -0.77
C GLN A 119 -4.43 12.89 -1.16
N ASP A 120 -5.33 12.81 -2.16
CA ASP A 120 -6.15 13.93 -2.61
C ASP A 120 -7.07 14.45 -1.48
N LEU A 121 -7.57 13.56 -0.60
CA LEU A 121 -8.28 13.93 0.63
C LEU A 121 -7.36 14.66 1.62
N GLY A 122 -6.16 14.14 1.84
CA GLY A 122 -5.16 14.75 2.74
C GLY A 122 -4.66 16.11 2.27
N ASP A 123 -4.56 16.30 0.95
CA ASP A 123 -4.14 17.55 0.32
C ASP A 123 -5.31 18.57 0.17
N GLY A 124 -6.54 18.20 0.57
CA GLY A 124 -7.72 19.06 0.47
C GLY A 124 -8.23 19.25 -0.95
N VAL A 125 -7.87 18.36 -1.87
CA VAL A 125 -8.38 18.35 -3.26
C VAL A 125 -9.82 17.84 -3.31
N ILE A 126 -10.15 16.91 -2.39
CA ILE A 126 -11.50 16.39 -2.17
C ILE A 126 -11.84 16.52 -0.68
N ASP A 127 -13.09 16.84 -0.39
CA ASP A 127 -13.54 17.04 1.00
C ASP A 127 -14.02 15.75 1.67
N ILE A 128 -14.52 14.79 0.88
CA ILE A 128 -15.09 13.53 1.37
C ILE A 128 -14.62 12.38 0.47
N TYR A 129 -14.09 11.34 1.09
CA TYR A 129 -13.78 10.08 0.44
C TYR A 129 -14.58 8.93 1.06
N LEU A 130 -15.42 8.30 0.26
CA LEU A 130 -16.22 7.14 0.68
C LEU A 130 -15.59 5.87 0.09
N LEU A 131 -14.81 5.16 0.90
CA LEU A 131 -14.26 3.87 0.53
C LEU A 131 -15.26 2.76 0.89
N SER A 132 -16.04 2.32 -0.10
CA SER A 132 -16.88 1.13 0.03
C SER A 132 -16.09 -0.11 -0.37
N MET A 133 -15.73 -0.91 0.61
CA MET A 133 -15.11 -2.22 0.36
C MET A 133 -16.15 -3.31 0.65
N PRO A 134 -16.27 -4.35 -0.20
CA PRO A 134 -17.08 -5.51 0.15
C PRO A 134 -16.62 -6.05 1.50
N PRO A 135 -17.54 -6.50 2.37
CA PRO A 135 -17.16 -7.13 3.62
C PRO A 135 -16.22 -8.30 3.30
N ARG A 136 -15.08 -8.35 4.02
CA ARG A 136 -14.03 -9.39 3.87
C ARG A 136 -12.98 -9.17 2.75
N ILE A 137 -12.80 -7.98 2.21
CA ILE A 137 -11.60 -7.68 1.42
C ILE A 137 -10.36 -7.91 2.32
N GLY A 138 -9.50 -8.81 1.86
CA GLY A 138 -8.31 -9.25 2.61
C GLY A 138 -8.56 -10.34 3.64
N LYS A 139 -9.79 -10.81 3.86
CA LYS A 139 -10.09 -11.96 4.71
C LYS A 139 -10.12 -13.23 3.87
N LEU A 140 -9.17 -14.11 4.15
CA LEU A 140 -8.96 -15.37 3.44
C LEU A 140 -10.01 -16.40 3.88
N VAL A 141 -11.18 -16.37 3.27
CA VAL A 141 -12.23 -17.37 3.45
C VAL A 141 -12.20 -18.40 2.34
N SER A 142 -12.80 -19.57 2.58
CA SER A 142 -12.89 -20.64 1.59
C SER A 142 -13.65 -20.21 0.33
N ASP A 143 -13.23 -20.72 -0.82
CA ASP A 143 -13.92 -20.54 -2.10
C ASP A 143 -15.40 -20.95 -2.05
N ASN A 144 -15.74 -21.97 -1.23
CA ASN A 144 -17.09 -22.48 -1.04
C ASN A 144 -17.96 -21.65 -0.08
N THR A 145 -17.42 -20.54 0.49
CA THR A 145 -18.22 -19.66 1.36
C THR A 145 -19.34 -19.03 0.57
N PRO A 146 -20.63 -19.21 0.97
CA PRO A 146 -21.74 -18.64 0.24
C PRO A 146 -21.78 -17.11 0.40
N VAL A 147 -21.97 -16.40 -0.72
CA VAL A 147 -22.13 -14.95 -0.78
C VAL A 147 -23.44 -14.63 -1.48
N LEU A 148 -24.28 -13.81 -0.87
CA LEU A 148 -25.50 -13.35 -1.49
C LEU A 148 -25.18 -12.28 -2.55
N THR A 149 -25.67 -12.52 -3.77
CA THR A 149 -25.58 -11.58 -4.90
C THR A 149 -26.96 -11.16 -5.37
N SER A 150 -27.04 -10.14 -6.20
CA SER A 150 -28.30 -9.73 -6.84
C SER A 150 -28.95 -10.82 -7.71
N LYS A 151 -28.21 -11.87 -8.07
CA LYS A 151 -28.68 -13.02 -8.85
C LYS A 151 -28.89 -14.30 -8.01
N GLY A 152 -28.88 -14.16 -6.67
CA GLY A 152 -28.96 -15.29 -5.73
C GLY A 152 -27.61 -15.64 -5.10
N TRP A 153 -27.58 -16.78 -4.40
CA TRP A 153 -26.38 -17.26 -3.72
C TRP A 153 -25.31 -17.75 -4.72
N LYS A 154 -24.08 -17.30 -4.51
CA LYS A 154 -22.89 -17.69 -5.26
C LYS A 154 -21.78 -18.08 -4.28
N ASN A 155 -20.89 -19.01 -4.65
CA ASN A 155 -19.70 -19.26 -3.85
C ASN A 155 -18.73 -18.09 -3.98
N HIS A 156 -18.01 -17.78 -2.93
CA HIS A 156 -17.00 -16.71 -2.90
C HIS A 156 -15.96 -16.88 -4.04
N GLY A 157 -15.52 -18.10 -4.29
CA GLY A 157 -14.56 -18.41 -5.34
C GLY A 157 -15.08 -18.26 -6.77
N ASP A 158 -16.40 -18.14 -6.96
CA ASP A 158 -17.06 -18.01 -8.26
C ASP A 158 -17.45 -16.56 -8.58
N LEU A 159 -17.16 -15.61 -7.66
CA LEU A 159 -17.43 -14.20 -7.88
C LEU A 159 -16.55 -13.66 -9.01
N GLN A 160 -17.16 -12.83 -9.86
CA GLN A 160 -16.51 -12.17 -10.98
C GLN A 160 -16.59 -10.66 -10.87
N VAL A 161 -15.66 -9.96 -11.52
CA VAL A 161 -15.73 -8.50 -11.66
C VAL A 161 -17.05 -8.14 -12.34
N GLY A 162 -17.82 -7.24 -11.72
CA GLY A 162 -19.13 -6.83 -12.18
C GLY A 162 -20.31 -7.48 -11.45
N ASP A 163 -20.09 -8.55 -10.67
CA ASP A 163 -21.14 -9.10 -9.79
C ASP A 163 -21.59 -8.05 -8.78
N ILE A 164 -22.88 -8.07 -8.42
CA ILE A 164 -23.44 -7.21 -7.38
C ILE A 164 -23.61 -8.04 -6.12
N VAL A 165 -22.97 -7.65 -5.04
CA VAL A 165 -23.09 -8.21 -3.70
C VAL A 165 -23.73 -7.20 -2.76
N PHE A 166 -24.09 -7.60 -1.54
CA PHE A 166 -24.70 -6.72 -0.56
C PHE A 166 -23.72 -6.36 0.55
N SER A 167 -23.67 -5.07 0.91
CA SER A 167 -23.00 -4.58 2.10
C SER A 167 -23.78 -4.92 3.37
N PRO A 168 -23.20 -4.81 4.58
CA PRO A 168 -23.91 -5.09 5.84
C PRO A 168 -25.16 -4.25 6.05
N ASP A 169 -25.26 -3.07 5.44
CA ASP A 169 -26.41 -2.18 5.46
C ASP A 169 -27.41 -2.47 4.31
N GLY A 170 -27.24 -3.58 3.60
CA GLY A 170 -28.14 -4.04 2.54
C GLY A 170 -28.02 -3.32 1.20
N LYS A 171 -27.03 -2.45 1.03
CA LYS A 171 -26.84 -1.74 -0.23
C LYS A 171 -26.10 -2.59 -1.26
N ASN A 172 -26.43 -2.36 -2.53
CA ASN A 172 -25.78 -2.99 -3.66
C ASN A 172 -24.33 -2.50 -3.81
N VAL A 173 -23.37 -3.43 -3.84
CA VAL A 173 -21.95 -3.16 -4.05
C VAL A 173 -21.45 -3.98 -5.22
N LYS A 174 -20.80 -3.34 -6.18
CA LYS A 174 -20.23 -4.01 -7.36
C LYS A 174 -18.85 -4.59 -7.03
N VAL A 175 -18.64 -5.86 -7.38
CA VAL A 175 -17.31 -6.48 -7.32
C VAL A 175 -16.41 -5.81 -8.37
N THR A 176 -15.38 -5.09 -7.92
CA THR A 176 -14.47 -4.36 -8.81
C THR A 176 -13.21 -5.16 -9.12
N HIS A 177 -12.78 -6.05 -8.22
CA HIS A 177 -11.59 -6.88 -8.38
C HIS A 177 -11.78 -8.26 -7.77
N VAL A 178 -11.14 -9.26 -8.38
CA VAL A 178 -11.01 -10.62 -7.85
C VAL A 178 -9.52 -10.91 -7.71
N PHE A 179 -9.10 -11.29 -6.49
CA PHE A 179 -7.70 -11.56 -6.17
C PHE A 179 -7.35 -13.03 -6.46
N PRO A 180 -6.04 -13.34 -6.64
CA PRO A 180 -5.59 -14.73 -6.73
C PRO A 180 -6.04 -15.54 -5.52
N LYS A 181 -6.43 -16.78 -5.76
CA LYS A 181 -6.88 -17.71 -4.71
C LYS A 181 -5.74 -18.08 -3.78
N ASN A 182 -6.02 -18.08 -2.48
CA ASN A 182 -5.14 -18.60 -1.43
C ASN A 182 -5.72 -19.90 -0.84
N VAL A 183 -4.86 -20.73 -0.24
CA VAL A 183 -5.27 -21.99 0.37
C VAL A 183 -5.86 -21.73 1.77
N ALA A 184 -7.10 -22.17 1.99
CA ALA A 184 -7.70 -22.23 3.32
C ALA A 184 -7.15 -23.48 4.04
N ASN A 185 -6.29 -23.28 5.04
CA ASN A 185 -5.55 -24.36 5.73
C ASN A 185 -6.05 -24.63 7.16
N VAL A 186 -7.04 -23.88 7.64
CA VAL A 186 -7.60 -24.00 8.99
C VAL A 186 -9.14 -24.06 8.93
N GLU A 187 -9.73 -24.92 9.77
CA GLU A 187 -11.17 -24.94 10.02
C GLU A 187 -11.46 -24.43 11.42
N VAL A 188 -12.28 -23.41 11.53
CA VAL A 188 -12.78 -22.85 12.81
C VAL A 188 -14.19 -23.37 13.03
N THR A 189 -14.41 -24.06 14.16
CA THR A 189 -15.72 -24.52 14.60
C THR A 189 -16.24 -23.64 15.72
N PHE A 190 -17.44 -23.10 15.54
CA PHE A 190 -18.11 -22.26 16.54
C PHE A 190 -18.93 -23.09 17.52
N SER A 191 -19.27 -22.50 18.67
CA SER A 191 -20.08 -23.17 19.72
C SER A 191 -21.50 -23.58 19.26
N ASN A 192 -22.02 -22.95 18.21
CA ASN A 192 -23.28 -23.32 17.57
C ASN A 192 -23.16 -24.47 16.55
N GLY A 193 -21.93 -25.04 16.38
CA GLY A 193 -21.64 -26.12 15.44
C GLY A 193 -21.32 -25.67 14.02
N GLU A 194 -21.42 -24.38 13.69
CA GLU A 194 -20.99 -23.88 12.39
C GLU A 194 -19.48 -23.98 12.19
N LYS A 195 -19.08 -24.27 10.95
CA LYS A 195 -17.68 -24.44 10.57
C LYS A 195 -17.32 -23.53 9.43
N ILE A 196 -16.20 -22.82 9.57
CA ILE A 196 -15.66 -21.93 8.52
C ILE A 196 -14.23 -22.35 8.23
N LYS A 197 -13.94 -22.65 6.95
CA LYS A 197 -12.58 -22.86 6.47
C LYS A 197 -11.97 -21.53 6.09
N CYS A 198 -10.80 -21.24 6.63
CA CYS A 198 -10.08 -20.00 6.38
C CYS A 198 -8.55 -20.22 6.39
N HIS A 199 -7.82 -19.19 6.05
CA HIS A 199 -6.36 -19.16 6.22
C HIS A 199 -6.00 -18.83 7.67
N GLU A 200 -4.84 -19.27 8.15
CA GLU A 200 -4.35 -19.00 9.50
C GLU A 200 -4.21 -17.51 9.84
N ASN A 201 -4.02 -16.65 8.84
CA ASN A 201 -3.97 -15.20 8.98
C ASN A 201 -5.35 -14.52 8.84
N HIS A 202 -6.45 -15.29 8.77
CA HIS A 202 -7.78 -14.70 8.74
C HIS A 202 -8.08 -13.97 10.04
N GLU A 203 -8.57 -12.74 9.93
CA GLU A 203 -8.89 -11.88 11.06
C GLU A 203 -10.36 -12.01 11.45
N TRP A 204 -10.58 -12.14 12.76
CA TRP A 204 -11.89 -12.22 13.40
C TRP A 204 -12.08 -11.00 14.30
N VAL A 205 -13.23 -10.38 14.23
CA VAL A 205 -13.65 -9.42 15.24
C VAL A 205 -14.32 -10.19 16.38
N VAL A 206 -13.66 -10.22 17.52
CA VAL A 206 -14.12 -10.93 18.72
C VAL A 206 -14.38 -9.98 19.87
N TYR A 207 -15.38 -10.31 20.70
CA TYR A 207 -15.62 -9.59 21.93
C TYR A 207 -14.78 -10.22 23.06
N ASP A 208 -13.80 -9.46 23.53
CA ASP A 208 -12.98 -9.86 24.67
C ASP A 208 -13.71 -9.57 25.97
N ARG A 209 -14.22 -10.62 26.62
CA ARG A 209 -15.00 -10.52 27.87
C ARG A 209 -14.17 -9.99 29.03
N SER A 210 -12.85 -10.25 29.07
CA SER A 210 -11.99 -9.81 30.16
C SER A 210 -11.79 -8.30 30.18
N ASN A 211 -11.81 -7.67 29.01
CA ASN A 211 -11.60 -6.23 28.84
C ASN A 211 -12.87 -5.49 28.38
N SER A 212 -13.98 -6.21 28.18
CA SER A 212 -15.27 -5.68 27.68
C SER A 212 -15.12 -4.85 26.38
N LYS A 213 -14.24 -5.30 25.46
CA LYS A 213 -13.92 -4.59 24.21
C LYS A 213 -13.94 -5.52 23.01
N LEU A 214 -14.34 -4.96 21.87
CA LEU A 214 -14.10 -5.61 20.58
C LEU A 214 -12.63 -5.52 20.23
N LYS A 215 -12.06 -6.62 19.75
CA LYS A 215 -10.71 -6.66 19.21
C LYS A 215 -10.64 -7.54 17.97
N THR A 216 -9.70 -7.24 17.09
CA THR A 216 -9.40 -8.07 15.92
C THR A 216 -8.26 -9.02 16.25
N VAL A 217 -8.45 -10.31 15.97
CA VAL A 217 -7.45 -11.37 16.22
C VAL A 217 -7.33 -12.26 14.98
N GLU A 218 -6.12 -12.69 14.66
CA GLU A 218 -5.87 -13.67 13.61
C GLU A 218 -6.15 -15.10 14.08
N THR A 219 -6.57 -15.98 13.17
CA THR A 219 -6.86 -17.39 13.46
C THR A 219 -5.68 -18.08 14.16
N LYS A 220 -4.44 -17.88 13.68
CA LYS A 220 -3.24 -18.46 14.31
C LYS A 220 -3.04 -18.04 15.77
N TYR A 221 -3.44 -16.81 16.11
CA TYR A 221 -3.37 -16.32 17.50
C TYR A 221 -4.37 -17.02 18.42
N MET A 222 -5.60 -17.28 17.91
CA MET A 222 -6.60 -18.05 18.67
C MET A 222 -6.15 -19.49 18.89
N MET A 223 -5.56 -20.13 17.86
CA MET A 223 -4.99 -21.49 17.97
C MET A 223 -3.89 -21.56 19.03
N ALA A 224 -2.96 -20.60 19.06
CA ALA A 224 -1.85 -20.59 20.01
C ALA A 224 -2.28 -20.41 21.46
N ARG A 225 -3.41 -19.74 21.71
CA ARG A 225 -3.91 -19.46 23.06
C ARG A 225 -5.01 -20.40 23.56
N LYS A 226 -5.39 -21.41 22.76
CA LYS A 226 -6.53 -22.29 23.08
C LYS A 226 -7.73 -21.47 23.60
N LEU A 227 -8.09 -20.42 22.90
CA LEU A 227 -9.29 -19.65 23.19
C LEU A 227 -10.50 -20.49 22.77
N TYR A 228 -11.11 -21.13 23.72
CA TYR A 228 -12.34 -21.93 23.59
C TYR A 228 -13.55 -21.01 23.80
#